data_d6f48350053b382722b4b80212eaa1f5
#
_entry.id   d6f48350053b382722b4b80212eaa1f5
#
_cell.length_a   1.000
_cell.length_b   1.000
_cell.length_c   1.000
_cell.angle_alpha   90.00
_cell.angle_beta   90.00
_cell.angle_gamma   90.00
#
_symmetry.space_group_name_H-M   'P 1'
#
loop_
_entity.id
_entity.type
_entity.pdbx_description
1 polymer ?
#
loop_
_entity_poly.entity_id
_entity_poly.type
_entity_poly.pdbx_seq_one_letter_code
_entity_poly.pdbx_strand_id
1 'polypeptide(L)'
;MTTTQIRSTAWDVHESPLGPLTLFAGHDGLTALAFPGRAAALDERDRDPTALAHLAAQLEAYFAGERRAFDLPLDLAGTPFQRRVWAELRRIPYGATVSYSELAERVGRPDVVRAVAAAVGRTPVPIIVPCHRVVGADGSLTGYGGGLQRKRALLDLERRVTDGDPLPAGAAFRQLALL
;
A
#
# COMPACT_ATOMS: atom_id res chain seq x y z
N MET A 1 -15.71 -4.03 -16.98
CA MET A 1 -14.55 -3.42 -16.30
C MET A 1 -15.06 -2.17 -15.60
N THR A 2 -15.36 -2.26 -14.31
CA THR A 2 -15.92 -1.14 -13.56
C THR A 2 -14.76 -0.25 -13.13
N THR A 3 -14.54 0.84 -13.83
CA THR A 3 -13.64 1.90 -13.41
C THR A 3 -14.17 2.42 -12.08
N THR A 4 -13.50 2.10 -10.99
CA THR A 4 -13.77 2.73 -9.69
C THR A 4 -13.51 4.22 -9.89
N GLN A 5 -14.58 5.00 -9.90
CA GLN A 5 -14.49 6.46 -9.96
C GLN A 5 -13.76 6.91 -8.68
N ILE A 6 -12.50 7.28 -8.84
CA ILE A 6 -11.73 7.88 -7.75
C ILE A 6 -12.37 9.23 -7.49
N ARG A 7 -12.97 9.40 -6.32
CA ARG A 7 -13.54 10.68 -5.87
C ARG A 7 -12.41 11.59 -5.36
N SER A 8 -11.44 11.87 -6.23
CA SER A 8 -10.30 12.70 -5.88
C SER A 8 -10.59 14.15 -6.27
N THR A 9 -10.23 15.06 -5.38
CA THR A 9 -10.26 16.50 -5.62
C THR A 9 -8.83 17.05 -5.72
N ALA A 10 -7.82 16.26 -5.36
CA ALA A 10 -6.42 16.62 -5.49
C ALA A 10 -5.57 15.38 -5.81
N TRP A 11 -4.49 15.58 -6.55
CA TRP A 11 -3.47 14.57 -6.78
C TRP A 11 -2.07 15.20 -6.84
N ASP A 12 -1.04 14.39 -6.59
CA ASP A 12 0.36 14.74 -6.83
C ASP A 12 1.20 13.48 -7.03
N VAL A 13 2.42 13.66 -7.50
CA VAL A 13 3.41 12.59 -7.67
C VAL A 13 4.49 12.74 -6.60
N HIS A 14 4.67 11.68 -5.82
CA HIS A 14 5.74 11.57 -4.83
C HIS A 14 6.83 10.63 -5.34
N GLU A 15 8.07 11.13 -5.43
CA GLU A 15 9.22 10.31 -5.77
C GLU A 15 9.58 9.38 -4.59
N SER A 16 9.66 8.09 -4.87
CA SER A 16 9.98 7.10 -3.85
C SER A 16 11.03 6.11 -4.33
N PRO A 17 11.64 5.33 -3.42
CA PRO A 17 12.53 4.24 -3.80
C PRO A 17 11.88 3.16 -4.66
N LEU A 18 10.55 3.09 -4.68
CA LEU A 18 9.76 2.16 -5.52
C LEU A 18 9.36 2.77 -6.87
N GLY A 19 9.88 3.95 -7.20
CA GLY A 19 9.49 4.79 -8.34
C GLY A 19 8.44 5.82 -7.96
N PRO A 20 8.00 6.66 -8.91
CA PRO A 20 7.01 7.69 -8.66
C PRO A 20 5.67 7.08 -8.24
N LEU A 21 5.14 7.54 -7.11
CA LEU A 21 3.84 7.16 -6.58
C LEU A 21 2.85 8.28 -6.85
N THR A 22 1.75 7.99 -7.54
CA THR A 22 0.68 8.98 -7.69
C THR A 22 -0.27 8.88 -6.51
N LEU A 23 -0.45 9.97 -5.80
CA LEU A 23 -1.25 10.10 -4.60
C LEU A 23 -2.55 10.83 -4.95
N PHE A 24 -3.67 10.37 -4.38
CA PHE A 24 -4.99 10.95 -4.63
C PHE A 24 -5.70 11.21 -3.30
N ALA A 25 -6.14 12.43 -3.09
CA ALA A 25 -6.96 12.81 -1.94
C ALA A 25 -8.36 13.27 -2.38
N GLY A 26 -9.33 12.96 -1.56
CA GLY A 26 -10.67 13.51 -1.60
C GLY A 26 -10.88 14.48 -0.42
N HIS A 27 -12.13 14.87 -0.21
CA HIS A 27 -12.50 15.80 0.86
C HIS A 27 -12.26 15.20 2.27
N ASP A 28 -12.48 13.88 2.41
CA ASP A 28 -12.46 13.18 3.70
C ASP A 28 -11.15 12.42 3.95
N GLY A 29 -10.18 12.51 3.03
CA GLY A 29 -8.89 11.87 3.18
C GLY A 29 -8.32 11.26 1.91
N LEU A 30 -7.32 10.41 2.08
CA LEU A 30 -6.65 9.72 0.99
C LEU A 30 -7.58 8.67 0.37
N THR A 31 -7.74 8.75 -0.95
CA THR A 31 -8.64 7.86 -1.71
C THR A 31 -7.90 6.77 -2.47
N ALA A 32 -6.69 7.06 -2.98
CA ALA A 32 -5.87 6.10 -3.70
C ALA A 32 -4.37 6.43 -3.67
N LEU A 33 -3.56 5.38 -3.88
CA LEU A 33 -2.14 5.46 -4.18
C LEU A 33 -1.87 4.52 -5.35
N ALA A 34 -1.30 5.05 -6.42
CA ALA A 34 -1.00 4.27 -7.62
C ALA A 34 0.51 4.17 -7.87
N PHE A 35 0.95 2.96 -8.20
CA PHE A 35 2.30 2.70 -8.71
C PHE A 35 2.42 3.16 -10.18
N PRO A 36 3.66 3.36 -10.70
CA PRO A 36 3.89 3.77 -12.08
C PRO A 36 3.09 2.94 -13.10
N GLY A 37 2.52 3.61 -14.08
CA GLY A 37 1.72 2.98 -15.15
C GLY A 37 0.29 2.57 -14.75
N ARG A 38 -0.16 2.91 -13.53
CA ARG A 38 -1.50 2.58 -13.04
C ARG A 38 -2.38 3.79 -12.74
N ALA A 39 -1.86 5.00 -12.86
CA ALA A 39 -2.66 6.20 -12.70
C ALA A 39 -3.68 6.32 -13.84
N ALA A 40 -4.89 6.77 -13.51
CA ALA A 40 -5.89 7.21 -14.50
C ALA A 40 -5.42 8.48 -15.21
N ALA A 41 -6.16 8.91 -16.23
CA ALA A 41 -5.94 10.22 -16.83
C ALA A 41 -6.07 11.31 -15.74
N LEU A 42 -5.04 12.14 -15.63
CA LEU A 42 -4.91 13.18 -14.61
C LEU A 42 -5.24 14.54 -15.25
N ASP A 43 -5.98 15.38 -14.53
CA ASP A 43 -6.16 16.77 -14.91
C ASP A 43 -5.19 17.63 -14.10
N GLU A 44 -4.31 18.36 -14.77
CA GLU A 44 -3.31 19.21 -14.12
C GLU A 44 -3.93 20.31 -13.24
N ARG A 45 -5.19 20.67 -13.49
CA ARG A 45 -5.92 21.63 -12.65
C ARG A 45 -6.19 21.11 -11.23
N ASP A 46 -6.24 19.80 -11.06
CA ASP A 46 -6.48 19.14 -9.77
C ASP A 46 -5.16 18.76 -9.07
N ARG A 47 -4.02 19.15 -9.62
CA ARG A 47 -2.73 18.91 -8.98
C ARG A 47 -2.52 19.84 -7.80
N ASP A 48 -2.39 19.26 -6.59
CA ASP A 48 -2.21 20.01 -5.35
C ASP A 48 -1.16 19.34 -4.44
N PRO A 49 0.13 19.66 -4.62
CA PRO A 49 1.19 19.17 -3.76
C PRO A 49 1.01 19.56 -2.28
N THR A 50 0.38 20.72 -2.03
CA THR A 50 0.20 21.22 -0.66
C THR A 50 -0.78 20.38 0.12
N ALA A 51 -1.90 20.01 -0.50
CA ALA A 51 -2.90 19.14 0.12
C ALA A 51 -2.33 17.75 0.47
N LEU A 52 -1.30 17.30 -0.25
CA LEU A 52 -0.69 15.97 -0.11
C LEU A 52 0.66 16.00 0.63
N ALA A 53 1.17 17.16 1.03
CA ALA A 53 2.48 17.33 1.65
C ALA A 53 2.65 16.49 2.93
N HIS A 54 1.61 16.42 3.78
CA HIS A 54 1.66 15.62 5.00
C HIS A 54 1.79 14.12 4.73
N LEU A 55 1.11 13.62 3.69
CA LEU A 55 1.26 12.23 3.26
C LEU A 55 2.66 11.98 2.69
N ALA A 56 3.16 12.87 1.83
CA ALA A 56 4.49 12.76 1.25
C ALA A 56 5.57 12.66 2.33
N ALA A 57 5.51 13.52 3.35
CA ALA A 57 6.44 13.48 4.49
C ALA A 57 6.35 12.15 5.28
N GLN A 58 5.15 11.58 5.46
CA GLN A 58 5.00 10.29 6.11
C GLN A 58 5.56 9.13 5.28
N LEU A 59 5.43 9.18 3.95
CA LEU A 59 6.03 8.19 3.05
C LEU A 59 7.56 8.29 3.07
N GLU A 60 8.13 9.50 3.06
CA GLU A 60 9.57 9.70 3.20
C GLU A 60 10.09 9.08 4.50
N ALA A 61 9.47 9.40 5.63
CA ALA A 61 9.85 8.82 6.93
C ALA A 61 9.68 7.29 6.98
N TYR A 62 8.65 6.73 6.31
CA TYR A 62 8.48 5.29 6.19
C TYR A 62 9.62 4.65 5.40
N PHE A 63 10.00 5.19 4.25
CA PHE A 63 11.10 4.68 3.44
C PHE A 63 12.48 4.91 4.07
N ALA A 64 12.61 5.91 4.93
CA ALA A 64 13.80 6.12 5.77
C ALA A 64 13.88 5.14 6.98
N GLY A 65 12.82 4.35 7.22
CA GLY A 65 12.75 3.45 8.38
C GLY A 65 12.42 4.15 9.71
N GLU A 66 12.10 5.44 9.66
CA GLU A 66 11.82 6.27 10.82
C GLU A 66 10.35 6.20 11.26
N ARG A 67 9.47 5.74 10.37
CA ARG A 67 8.03 5.61 10.61
C ARG A 67 7.55 4.17 10.35
N ARG A 68 6.75 3.64 11.28
CA ARG A 68 6.19 2.28 11.20
C ARG A 68 4.67 2.25 11.00
N ALA A 69 4.00 3.39 11.17
CA ALA A 69 2.55 3.52 11.01
C ALA A 69 2.20 4.86 10.38
N PHE A 70 1.10 4.89 9.62
CA PHE A 70 0.59 6.09 8.99
C PHE A 70 -0.59 6.66 9.81
N ASP A 71 -0.55 7.96 10.05
CA ASP A 71 -1.61 8.72 10.71
C ASP A 71 -2.25 9.66 9.70
N LEU A 72 -3.22 9.12 8.97
CA LEU A 72 -3.88 9.80 7.85
C LEU A 72 -5.35 9.38 7.80
N PRO A 73 -6.26 10.32 7.52
CA PRO A 73 -7.63 9.98 7.18
C PRO A 73 -7.65 9.23 5.84
N LEU A 74 -8.44 8.16 5.77
CA LEU A 74 -8.61 7.34 4.59
C LEU A 74 -10.08 7.33 4.17
N ASP A 75 -10.36 7.71 2.92
CA ASP A 75 -11.66 7.56 2.28
C ASP A 75 -11.62 6.43 1.24
N LEU A 76 -11.80 5.20 1.73
CA LEU A 76 -11.67 3.99 0.92
C LEU A 76 -13.03 3.57 0.33
N ALA A 77 -13.20 3.81 -0.96
CA ALA A 77 -14.34 3.32 -1.71
C ALA A 77 -14.24 1.81 -1.93
N GLY A 78 -15.25 1.06 -1.48
CA GLY A 78 -15.29 -0.39 -1.63
C GLY A 78 -16.55 -1.02 -1.03
N THR A 79 -16.77 -2.29 -1.33
CA THR A 79 -17.87 -3.04 -0.72
C THR A 79 -17.69 -3.20 0.80
N PRO A 80 -18.73 -3.47 1.58
CA PRO A 80 -18.60 -3.76 3.01
C PRO A 80 -17.58 -4.87 3.30
N PHE A 81 -17.53 -5.91 2.47
CA PHE A 81 -16.56 -6.99 2.59
C PHE A 81 -15.12 -6.51 2.35
N GLN A 82 -14.88 -5.75 1.28
CA GLN A 82 -13.56 -5.18 1.00
C GLN A 82 -13.08 -4.27 2.15
N ARG A 83 -13.93 -3.38 2.61
CA ARG A 83 -13.59 -2.49 3.75
C ARG A 83 -13.25 -3.28 5.02
N ARG A 84 -13.93 -4.39 5.30
CA ARG A 84 -13.61 -5.29 6.42
C ARG A 84 -12.22 -5.91 6.23
N VAL A 85 -11.90 -6.42 5.03
CA VAL A 85 -10.58 -6.98 4.73
C VAL A 85 -9.49 -5.91 4.90
N TRP A 86 -9.69 -4.70 4.36
CA TRP A 86 -8.72 -3.61 4.48
C TRP A 86 -8.54 -3.13 5.92
N ALA A 87 -9.58 -3.17 6.74
CA ALA A 87 -9.47 -2.88 8.18
C ALA A 87 -8.59 -3.93 8.89
N GLU A 88 -8.74 -5.21 8.57
CA GLU A 88 -7.87 -6.26 9.12
C GLU A 88 -6.43 -6.16 8.60
N LEU A 89 -6.20 -5.77 7.35
CA LEU A 89 -4.85 -5.50 6.84
C LEU A 89 -4.11 -4.46 7.69
N ARG A 90 -4.80 -3.38 8.09
CA ARG A 90 -4.21 -2.30 8.92
C ARG A 90 -3.82 -2.75 10.32
N ARG A 91 -4.31 -3.90 10.79
CA ARG A 91 -3.96 -4.51 12.08
C ARG A 91 -2.71 -5.39 12.03
N ILE A 92 -2.22 -5.71 10.83
CA ILE A 92 -0.98 -6.49 10.69
C ILE A 92 0.19 -5.59 11.11
N PRO A 93 0.96 -5.99 12.14
CA PRO A 93 2.07 -5.18 12.62
C PRO A 93 3.14 -4.94 11.55
N TYR A 94 3.88 -3.85 11.71
CA TYR A 94 5.07 -3.55 10.90
C TYR A 94 6.10 -4.67 11.05
N GLY A 95 6.66 -5.14 9.93
CA GLY A 95 7.62 -6.24 9.89
C GLY A 95 7.02 -7.65 10.04
N ALA A 96 5.72 -7.77 10.31
CA ALA A 96 5.03 -9.06 10.38
C ALA A 96 4.32 -9.41 9.07
N THR A 97 4.13 -10.71 8.84
CA THR A 97 3.35 -11.21 7.72
C THR A 97 2.24 -12.14 8.21
N VAL A 98 1.19 -12.27 7.43
CA VAL A 98 0.11 -13.24 7.64
C VAL A 98 -0.20 -13.94 6.33
N SER A 99 -0.69 -15.18 6.40
CA SER A 99 -1.17 -15.86 5.21
C SER A 99 -2.57 -15.37 4.82
N TYR A 100 -2.96 -15.64 3.56
CA TYR A 100 -4.34 -15.36 3.11
C TYR A 100 -5.37 -16.14 3.92
N SER A 101 -5.03 -17.35 4.40
CA SER A 101 -5.90 -18.18 5.23
C SER A 101 -6.10 -17.54 6.62
N GLU A 102 -5.01 -17.14 7.29
CA GLU A 102 -5.07 -16.44 8.57
C GLU A 102 -5.84 -15.12 8.46
N LEU A 103 -5.66 -14.37 7.35
CA LEU A 103 -6.43 -13.16 7.12
C LEU A 103 -7.93 -13.48 6.95
N ALA A 104 -8.28 -14.56 6.27
CA ALA A 104 -9.68 -15.00 6.12
C ALA A 104 -10.31 -15.36 7.47
N GLU A 105 -9.56 -16.01 8.35
CA GLU A 105 -9.98 -16.29 9.73
C GLU A 105 -10.23 -15.00 10.53
N ARG A 106 -9.31 -14.03 10.46
CA ARG A 106 -9.44 -12.71 11.13
C ARG A 106 -10.65 -11.92 10.63
N VAL A 107 -10.98 -12.05 9.35
CA VAL A 107 -12.19 -11.45 8.76
C VAL A 107 -13.47 -12.20 9.18
N GLY A 108 -13.35 -13.36 9.83
CA GLY A 108 -14.46 -14.22 10.22
C GLY A 108 -15.06 -15.02 9.06
N ARG A 109 -14.30 -15.24 8.00
CA ARG A 109 -14.73 -15.97 6.80
C ARG A 109 -13.63 -16.91 6.28
N PRO A 110 -13.26 -17.95 7.06
CA PRO A 110 -12.22 -18.90 6.65
C PRO A 110 -12.56 -19.68 5.38
N ASP A 111 -13.83 -19.74 5.03
CA ASP A 111 -14.37 -20.42 3.85
C ASP A 111 -14.13 -19.68 2.51
N VAL A 112 -13.80 -18.36 2.56
CA VAL A 112 -13.72 -17.51 1.34
C VAL A 112 -12.33 -16.94 1.07
N VAL A 113 -11.26 -17.69 1.27
CA VAL A 113 -9.86 -17.26 1.08
C VAL A 113 -9.62 -16.60 -0.28
N ARG A 114 -10.23 -17.10 -1.36
CA ARG A 114 -10.12 -16.51 -2.70
C ARG A 114 -10.74 -15.10 -2.78
N ALA A 115 -11.89 -14.90 -2.13
CA ALA A 115 -12.53 -13.59 -2.09
C ALA A 115 -11.72 -12.60 -1.24
N VAL A 116 -11.10 -13.08 -0.15
CA VAL A 116 -10.15 -12.28 0.66
C VAL A 116 -8.95 -11.88 -0.19
N ALA A 117 -8.33 -12.82 -0.93
CA ALA A 117 -7.21 -12.52 -1.82
C ALA A 117 -7.60 -11.50 -2.91
N ALA A 118 -8.79 -11.61 -3.48
CA ALA A 118 -9.32 -10.64 -4.44
C ALA A 118 -9.51 -9.24 -3.81
N ALA A 119 -9.98 -9.17 -2.56
CA ALA A 119 -10.12 -7.91 -1.82
C ALA A 119 -8.76 -7.29 -1.48
N VAL A 120 -7.76 -8.09 -1.09
CA VAL A 120 -6.36 -7.67 -0.88
C VAL A 120 -5.79 -7.08 -2.16
N GLY A 121 -5.98 -7.75 -3.32
CA GLY A 121 -5.52 -7.27 -4.61
C GLY A 121 -6.18 -5.97 -5.10
N ARG A 122 -7.32 -5.59 -4.50
CA ARG A 122 -8.06 -4.35 -4.81
C ARG A 122 -7.85 -3.23 -3.78
N THR A 123 -6.85 -3.35 -2.91
CA THR A 123 -6.48 -2.31 -1.95
C THR A 123 -6.19 -1.00 -2.69
N PRO A 124 -6.96 0.07 -2.46
CA PRO A 124 -6.80 1.31 -3.22
C PRO A 124 -5.58 2.13 -2.79
N VAL A 125 -5.10 1.95 -1.57
CA VAL A 125 -4.01 2.70 -0.95
C VAL A 125 -2.92 1.75 -0.45
N PRO A 126 -2.20 1.04 -1.35
CA PRO A 126 -1.12 0.14 -0.94
C PRO A 126 -0.03 0.88 -0.18
N ILE A 127 0.78 0.17 0.58
CA ILE A 127 1.78 0.66 1.55
C ILE A 127 1.11 1.12 2.84
N ILE A 128 0.21 2.09 2.78
CA ILE A 128 -0.52 2.65 3.93
C ILE A 128 -1.50 1.62 4.48
N VAL A 129 -2.26 0.98 3.59
CA VAL A 129 -2.96 -0.28 3.90
C VAL A 129 -2.03 -1.43 3.48
N PRO A 130 -1.40 -2.15 4.42
CA PRO A 130 -0.24 -2.98 4.17
C PRO A 130 -0.58 -4.34 3.53
N CYS A 131 -1.17 -4.31 2.34
CA CYS A 131 -1.50 -5.51 1.58
C CYS A 131 -0.25 -6.32 1.16
N HIS A 132 0.94 -5.70 1.18
CA HIS A 132 2.22 -6.40 0.98
C HIS A 132 2.56 -7.37 2.10
N ARG A 133 1.99 -7.24 3.31
CA ARG A 133 2.21 -8.13 4.46
C ARG A 133 1.43 -9.45 4.37
N VAL A 134 0.62 -9.66 3.32
CA VAL A 134 -0.10 -10.91 3.11
C VAL A 134 0.68 -11.80 2.15
N VAL A 135 0.98 -13.03 2.56
CA VAL A 135 1.82 -14.00 1.82
C VAL A 135 1.09 -15.32 1.61
N GLY A 136 1.66 -16.23 0.83
CA GLY A 136 1.18 -17.61 0.74
C GLY A 136 1.29 -18.35 2.07
N ALA A 137 0.55 -19.44 2.24
CA ALA A 137 0.63 -20.26 3.46
C ALA A 137 2.02 -20.89 3.67
N ASP A 138 2.77 -21.07 2.60
CA ASP A 138 4.17 -21.53 2.58
C ASP A 138 5.20 -20.37 2.70
N GLY A 139 4.74 -19.12 2.94
CA GLY A 139 5.56 -17.93 2.97
C GLY A 139 5.92 -17.36 1.59
N SER A 140 5.45 -17.96 0.50
CA SER A 140 5.74 -17.50 -0.85
C SER A 140 5.11 -16.13 -1.14
N LEU A 141 5.80 -15.33 -1.94
CA LEU A 141 5.28 -14.04 -2.40
C LEU A 141 4.33 -14.27 -3.56
N THR A 142 3.06 -14.01 -3.32
CA THR A 142 1.99 -14.12 -4.31
C THR A 142 1.29 -12.79 -4.47
N GLY A 143 0.77 -12.52 -5.65
CA GLY A 143 -0.10 -11.40 -6.01
C GLY A 143 0.15 -10.06 -5.29
N TYR A 144 0.60 -9.05 -6.01
CA TYR A 144 0.70 -7.67 -5.50
C TYR A 144 0.41 -6.68 -6.63
N GLY A 145 -0.41 -5.69 -6.36
CA GLY A 145 -0.78 -4.70 -7.35
C GLY A 145 0.41 -3.89 -7.90
N GLY A 146 1.44 -3.68 -7.10
CA GLY A 146 2.67 -3.04 -7.52
C GLY A 146 3.74 -3.97 -8.13
N GLY A 147 3.46 -5.26 -8.26
CA GLY A 147 4.44 -6.28 -8.67
C GLY A 147 5.21 -6.90 -7.50
N LEU A 148 5.66 -8.14 -7.67
CA LEU A 148 6.30 -8.91 -6.59
C LEU A 148 7.63 -8.33 -6.12
N GLN A 149 8.35 -7.63 -7.00
CA GLN A 149 9.60 -6.96 -6.64
C GLN A 149 9.38 -5.87 -5.61
N ARG A 150 8.37 -5.00 -5.81
CA ARG A 150 8.01 -3.96 -4.84
C ARG A 150 7.50 -4.57 -3.54
N LYS A 151 6.74 -5.67 -3.61
CA LYS A 151 6.30 -6.40 -2.42
C LYS A 151 7.50 -6.89 -1.60
N ARG A 152 8.48 -7.51 -2.27
CA ARG A 152 9.71 -7.98 -1.64
C ARG A 152 10.50 -6.83 -1.02
N ALA A 153 10.67 -5.72 -1.74
CA ALA A 153 11.38 -4.56 -1.25
C ALA A 153 10.74 -3.95 0.01
N LEU A 154 9.40 -3.87 0.05
CA LEU A 154 8.67 -3.40 1.24
C LEU A 154 8.85 -4.34 2.44
N LEU A 155 8.72 -5.64 2.24
CA LEU A 155 8.92 -6.63 3.31
C LEU A 155 10.37 -6.63 3.81
N ASP A 156 11.35 -6.49 2.92
CA ASP A 156 12.76 -6.39 3.28
C ASP A 156 13.07 -5.11 4.07
N LEU A 157 12.51 -3.96 3.65
CA LEU A 157 12.60 -2.70 4.39
C LEU A 157 12.10 -2.89 5.84
N GLU A 158 10.88 -3.40 5.97
CA GLU A 158 10.25 -3.55 7.27
C GLU A 158 11.01 -4.53 8.17
N ARG A 159 11.47 -5.66 7.61
CA ARG A 159 12.28 -6.63 8.34
C ARG A 159 13.58 -6.00 8.84
N ARG A 160 14.35 -5.33 7.98
CA ARG A 160 15.61 -4.66 8.37
C ARG A 160 15.41 -3.65 9.49
N VAL A 161 14.38 -2.80 9.38
CA VAL A 161 14.06 -1.83 10.43
C VAL A 161 13.68 -2.53 11.76
N THR A 162 13.00 -3.67 11.68
CA THR A 162 12.60 -4.42 12.87
C THR A 162 13.81 -5.12 13.51
N ASP A 163 14.72 -5.66 12.70
CA ASP A 163 15.92 -6.36 13.14
C ASP A 163 17.05 -5.40 13.55
N GLY A 164 16.92 -4.10 13.25
CA GLY A 164 17.96 -3.10 13.49
C GLY A 164 19.09 -3.14 12.47
N ASP A 165 18.86 -3.78 11.31
CA ASP A 165 19.82 -3.87 10.23
C ASP A 165 19.92 -2.55 9.46
N PRO A 166 21.10 -2.18 8.93
CA PRO A 166 21.26 -0.99 8.13
C PRO A 166 20.40 -1.04 6.85
N LEU A 167 19.74 0.07 6.55
CA LEU A 167 19.00 0.20 5.32
C LEU A 167 19.98 0.40 4.13
N PRO A 168 19.70 -0.20 2.96
CA PRO A 168 20.47 0.07 1.77
C PRO A 168 20.33 1.54 1.39
N ALA A 169 21.42 2.18 0.95
CA ALA A 169 21.37 3.54 0.42
C ALA A 169 20.33 3.64 -0.71
N GLY A 170 19.66 4.79 -0.85
CA GLY A 170 18.51 4.97 -1.72
C GLY A 170 18.63 4.43 -3.14
N ALA A 171 19.84 4.44 -3.74
CA ALA A 171 20.12 3.83 -5.05
C ALA A 171 20.05 2.29 -5.00
N ALA A 172 20.55 1.66 -3.95
CA ALA A 172 20.51 0.20 -3.78
C ALA A 172 19.06 -0.28 -3.49
N PHE A 173 18.27 0.50 -2.78
CA PHE A 173 16.85 0.18 -2.56
C PHE A 173 16.06 0.26 -3.88
N ARG A 174 16.30 1.27 -4.72
CA ARG A 174 15.70 1.38 -6.07
C ARG A 174 16.06 0.18 -6.93
N GLN A 175 17.28 -0.29 -6.86
CA GLN A 175 17.73 -1.46 -7.65
C GLN A 175 17.02 -2.75 -7.23
N LEU A 176 16.76 -2.95 -5.92
CA LEU A 176 15.96 -4.07 -5.41
C LEU A 176 14.50 -4.03 -5.85
N ALA A 177 13.96 -2.85 -6.08
CA ALA A 177 12.57 -2.65 -6.47
C ALA A 177 12.35 -2.74 -8.01
N LEU A 178 13.41 -2.71 -8.80
CA LEU A 178 13.37 -2.73 -10.26
C LEU A 178 13.84 -4.06 -10.88
N LEU A 179 14.46 -4.95 -10.09
CA LEU A 179 14.85 -6.31 -10.48
C LEU A 179 13.69 -7.29 -10.29
#